data_a6235264aea698dd92eeb6d5ddfd7ef5
#
_entry.id   a6235264aea698dd92eeb6d5ddfd7ef5
#
_cell.length_a   1.000
_cell.length_b   1.000
_cell.length_c   1.000
_cell.angle_alpha   90.00
_cell.angle_beta   90.00
_cell.angle_gamma   90.00
#
_symmetry.space_group_name_H-M   'P 1'
#
loop_
_entity.id
_entity.type
_entity.pdbx_description
1 polymer ?
#
loop_
_entity_poly.entity_id
_entity_poly.type
_entity_poly.pdbx_seq_one_letter_code
_entity_poly.pdbx_strand_id
1 'polypeptide(L)' 'MATTKHVISEHDVVVLREPVGTWPAGTTGAVVSSYDDTLLVEITGPGGRTLDTIQVPAAQLALKRP' A
#
# COMPACT_ATOMS: atom_id res chain seq x y z
N MET A 1 -22.40 1.90 -19.27
CA MET A 1 -21.46 2.74 -18.59
C MET A 1 -20.44 1.93 -17.80
N ALA A 2 -19.22 2.24 -17.96
CA ALA A 2 -18.19 1.48 -17.28
C ALA A 2 -18.14 1.88 -15.80
N THR A 3 -18.04 0.89 -14.95
CA THR A 3 -17.77 1.14 -13.57
C THR A 3 -16.33 1.55 -13.44
N THR A 4 -16.10 2.68 -12.85
CA THR A 4 -14.74 3.10 -12.58
C THR A 4 -14.21 2.29 -11.41
N LYS A 5 -13.33 1.39 -11.73
CA LYS A 5 -12.68 0.61 -10.70
C LYS A 5 -11.40 1.33 -10.31
N HIS A 6 -11.30 1.67 -9.06
CA HIS A 6 -10.11 2.36 -8.62
C HIS A 6 -8.96 1.37 -8.53
N VAL A 7 -7.90 1.66 -9.28
CA VAL A 7 -6.70 0.82 -9.31
C VAL A 7 -5.64 1.51 -8.49
N ILE A 8 -5.03 0.76 -7.56
CA ILE A 8 -3.95 1.29 -6.75
C ILE A 8 -2.71 1.37 -7.63
N SER A 9 -2.11 2.54 -7.69
CA SER A 9 -0.98 2.83 -8.57
C SER A 9 0.21 3.35 -7.80
N GLU A 10 1.33 3.51 -8.49
CA GLU A 10 2.52 4.12 -7.90
C GLU A 10 2.16 5.46 -7.29
N HIS A 11 2.80 5.76 -6.18
CA HIS A 11 2.64 7.00 -5.41
C HIS A 11 1.34 7.09 -4.63
N ASP A 12 0.46 6.12 -4.75
CA ASP A 12 -0.74 6.12 -3.91
C ASP A 12 -0.35 5.81 -2.48
N VAL A 13 -1.08 6.42 -1.55
CA VAL A 13 -0.93 6.10 -0.14
C VAL A 13 -1.94 5.02 0.19
N VAL A 14 -1.49 3.99 0.86
CA VAL A 14 -2.31 2.83 1.15
C VAL A 14 -2.23 2.46 2.62
N VAL A 15 -3.21 1.68 3.06
CA VAL A 15 -3.30 1.19 4.43
C VAL A 15 -3.41 -0.33 4.36
N LEU A 16 -2.66 -1.02 5.21
CA LEU A 16 -2.76 -2.47 5.30
C LEU A 16 -4.11 -2.84 5.92
N ARG A 17 -4.85 -3.69 5.22
CA ARG A 17 -6.13 -4.17 5.74
C ARG A 17 -5.93 -5.33 6.71
N GLU A 18 -4.81 -6.01 6.61
CA GLU A 18 -4.46 -7.15 7.46
C GLU A 18 -3.00 -7.01 7.84
N PRO A 19 -2.58 -7.67 8.92
CA PRO A 19 -1.16 -7.65 9.25
C PRO A 19 -0.32 -8.28 8.14
N VAL A 20 0.84 -7.68 7.88
CA VAL A 20 1.79 -8.21 6.91
C VAL A 20 3.15 -8.26 7.59
N GLY A 21 3.71 -9.46 7.73
CA GLY A 21 4.96 -9.61 8.46
C GLY A 21 4.82 -9.09 9.87
N THR A 22 5.70 -8.17 10.25
CA THR A 22 5.65 -7.58 11.59
C THR A 22 4.80 -6.30 11.62
N TRP A 23 4.24 -5.90 10.46
CA TRP A 23 3.46 -4.67 10.40
C TRP A 23 1.98 -4.99 10.64
N PRO A 24 1.35 -4.31 11.60
CA PRO A 24 -0.05 -4.59 11.92
C PRO A 24 -1.00 -3.99 10.87
N ALA A 25 -2.24 -4.46 10.89
CA ALA A 25 -3.28 -3.81 10.11
C ALA A 25 -3.37 -2.34 10.51
N GLY A 26 -3.66 -1.49 9.54
CA GLY A 26 -3.71 -0.05 9.79
C GLY A 26 -2.41 0.67 9.50
N THR A 27 -1.33 -0.09 9.24
CA THR A 27 -0.06 0.52 8.87
C THR A 27 -0.20 1.22 7.53
N THR A 28 0.33 2.43 7.44
CA THR A 28 0.25 3.24 6.21
C THR A 28 1.57 3.16 5.46
N GLY A 29 1.47 3.13 4.14
CA GLY A 29 2.65 3.14 3.29
C GLY A 29 2.35 3.78 1.95
N ALA A 30 3.35 3.84 1.10
CA ALA A 30 3.23 4.39 -0.24
C ALA A 30 3.64 3.34 -1.26
N VAL A 31 2.92 3.26 -2.36
CA VAL A 31 3.22 2.29 -3.41
C VAL A 31 4.39 2.80 -4.23
N VAL A 32 5.43 1.99 -4.35
CA VAL A 32 6.60 2.35 -5.17
C VAL A 32 6.61 1.63 -6.50
N SER A 33 6.01 0.46 -6.60
CA SER A 33 5.84 -0.19 -7.89
C SER A 33 4.77 -1.26 -7.79
N SER A 34 4.36 -1.78 -8.93
CA SER A 34 3.32 -2.80 -8.97
C SER A 34 3.71 -3.90 -9.96
N TYR A 35 3.36 -5.14 -9.61
CA TYR A 35 3.57 -6.31 -10.45
C TYR A 35 2.30 -7.12 -10.42
N ASP A 36 1.54 -7.10 -11.51
CA ASP A 36 0.28 -7.84 -11.56
C ASP A 36 -0.58 -7.47 -10.35
N ASP A 37 -0.84 -8.43 -9.48
CA ASP A 37 -1.71 -8.22 -8.33
C ASP A 37 -0.94 -7.87 -7.06
N THR A 38 0.36 -7.75 -7.15
CA THR A 38 1.21 -7.50 -5.98
C THR A 38 1.81 -6.10 -6.07
N LEU A 39 1.78 -5.40 -4.97
CA LEU A 39 2.32 -4.05 -4.90
C LEU A 39 3.52 -4.01 -3.97
N LEU A 40 4.52 -3.25 -4.37
CA LEU A 40 5.66 -2.98 -3.51
C LEU A 40 5.35 -1.73 -2.73
N VAL A 41 5.29 -1.85 -1.41
CA VAL A 41 4.85 -0.77 -0.53
C VAL A 41 5.99 -0.39 0.38
N GLU A 42 6.26 0.91 0.43
CA GLU A 42 7.29 1.47 1.30
C GLU A 42 6.62 1.97 2.57
N ILE A 43 7.05 1.43 3.71
CA ILE A 43 6.55 1.86 5.00
C ILE A 43 7.47 2.98 5.48
N THR A 44 6.89 4.13 5.76
CA THR A 44 7.69 5.28 6.18
C THR A 44 7.38 5.66 7.61
N GLY A 45 8.40 6.16 8.29
CA GLY A 45 8.27 6.66 9.64
C GLY A 45 8.33 8.17 9.69
N PRO A 46 8.50 8.72 10.89
CA PRO A 46 8.59 10.16 11.07
C PRO A 46 9.72 10.75 10.22
N GLY A 47 9.47 11.91 9.65
CA GLY A 47 10.46 12.56 8.81
C GLY A 47 10.62 11.96 7.43
N GLY A 48 9.75 11.04 7.05
CA GLY A 48 9.78 10.45 5.72
C GLY A 48 10.82 9.36 5.54
N ARG A 49 11.39 8.85 6.63
CA ARG A 49 12.39 7.79 6.53
C ARG A 49 11.74 6.47 6.16
N THR A 50 12.37 5.75 5.25
CA THR A 50 11.90 4.42 4.89
C THR A 50 12.26 3.44 6.00
N LEU A 51 11.25 2.82 6.57
CA LEU A 51 11.44 1.82 7.63
C LEU A 51 11.51 0.41 7.05
N ASP A 52 10.76 0.16 5.99
CA ASP A 52 10.70 -1.17 5.40
C ASP A 52 10.07 -1.06 4.03
N THR A 53 10.32 -2.06 3.20
CA THR A 53 9.68 -2.19 1.90
C THR A 53 9.13 -3.60 1.83
N ILE A 54 7.81 -3.72 1.60
CA ILE A 54 7.14 -5.01 1.64
C ILE A 54 6.33 -5.23 0.37
N GLN A 55 6.15 -6.49 0.02
CA GLN A 55 5.31 -6.88 -1.11
C GLN A 55 3.97 -7.32 -0.55
N VAL A 56 2.90 -6.72 -1.06
CA VAL A 56 1.57 -6.96 -0.54
C VAL A 56 0.60 -7.17 -1.69
N PRO A 57 -0.20 -8.23 -1.64
CA PRO A 57 -1.26 -8.39 -2.64
C PRO A 57 -2.21 -7.21 -2.59
N ALA A 58 -2.65 -6.75 -3.75
CA ALA A 58 -3.51 -5.59 -3.83
C ALA A 58 -4.78 -5.75 -2.98
N ALA A 59 -5.28 -6.98 -2.87
CA ALA A 59 -6.50 -7.24 -2.11
C ALA A 59 -6.35 -6.94 -0.61
N GLN A 60 -5.11 -6.88 -0.13
CA GLN A 60 -4.85 -6.61 1.29
C GLN A 60 -4.59 -5.14 1.57
N LEU A 61 -4.77 -4.30 0.57
CA LEU A 61 -4.54 -2.87 0.71
C LEU A 61 -5.81 -2.09 0.48
N ALA A 62 -5.92 -0.97 1.17
CA ALA A 62 -6.98 -0.01 0.94
C ALA A 62 -6.33 1.33 0.64
N LEU A 63 -6.93 2.08 -0.27
CA LEU A 63 -6.45 3.42 -0.56
C LEU A 63 -6.79 4.33 0.59
N LYS A 64 -5.82 5.13 0.99
CA LYS A 64 -6.04 6.13 2.02
C LYS A 64 -6.39 7.43 1.31
N ARG A 65 -7.56 7.94 1.62
CA ARG A 65 -8.00 9.20 1.05
C ARG A 65 -7.84 10.31 2.05
N PRO A 66 -7.54 11.51 1.57
CA PRO A 66 -7.44 12.67 2.47
C PRO A 66 -8.78 13.03 3.08
#